data_d9d260cf559aa94840eb8f316ff6a506
#
_entry.id   d9d260cf559aa94840eb8f316ff6a506
#
_cell.length_a   1.000
_cell.length_b   1.000
_cell.length_c   1.000
_cell.angle_alpha   90.00
_cell.angle_beta   90.00
_cell.angle_gamma   90.00
#
_symmetry.space_group_name_H-M   'P 1'
#
loop_
_entity.id
_entity.type
_entity.pdbx_description
1 polymer ?
#
loop_
_entity_poly.entity_id
_entity_poly.type
_entity_poly.pdbx_seq_one_letter_code
_entity_poly.pdbx_strand_id
1 'polypeptide(L)'
;MTTALDYSWLPPVPPRSFKLLPGEVAVMRAKAEETANQWAQGERHVEASPLPGPWDNDVTPQLIGLFWLYSQEWSREFWLAGGSQSAKTDFMHTCWGHVAVHDPGPALIAMQDRDTGTETISDRLIPMINHTPSLRRLRTKNPDDIGMKRIKLRTGMRTYLAWANSEGRLASKPIRYEFLDEVDLWPESAIRKARARLRAFIDSYKIIEACTSSVETGRIWAAKKLAQVELDFHAVCPYCGEAQVMDFANVDWDKDVVDPAELADKGSAWYLCPHCTRPWDEEDRNEAVRLGALVHNPPHSWHGWKPRPGKTTHVRPSRIWAHIPPLLSRFVPFSQLAQAYLMTLIEPTLANLQYFYNDCLGLPVPEDPDGELTSEKELYERRMDYGPNGAEWRV
;
A
#
# COMPACT_ATOMS: atom_id res chain seq x y z
N MET A 1 -35.09 -16.21 48.28
CA MET A 1 -34.54 -15.30 49.29
C MET A 1 -33.06 -15.23 49.09
N THR A 2 -32.56 -14.25 48.41
CA THR A 2 -31.09 -13.99 48.20
C THR A 2 -30.65 -13.22 49.45
N THR A 3 -29.89 -13.89 50.33
CA THR A 3 -29.23 -13.25 51.47
C THR A 3 -28.16 -12.32 50.92
N ALA A 4 -28.35 -11.03 51.11
CA ALA A 4 -27.28 -10.05 50.86
C ALA A 4 -26.08 -10.35 51.75
N LEU A 5 -24.90 -10.50 51.17
CA LEU A 5 -23.65 -10.68 51.92
C LEU A 5 -23.34 -9.37 52.67
N ASP A 6 -23.15 -9.49 53.98
CA ASP A 6 -22.76 -8.38 54.84
C ASP A 6 -21.25 -8.16 54.73
N TYR A 7 -20.88 -7.00 54.17
CA TYR A 7 -19.49 -6.55 54.03
C TYR A 7 -19.05 -5.53 55.09
N SER A 8 -19.84 -5.36 56.17
CA SER A 8 -19.57 -4.36 57.22
C SER A 8 -18.24 -4.55 57.95
N TRP A 9 -17.63 -5.75 57.84
CA TRP A 9 -16.33 -6.10 58.42
C TRP A 9 -15.12 -5.65 57.57
N LEU A 10 -15.32 -5.14 56.35
CA LEU A 10 -14.22 -4.65 55.52
C LEU A 10 -13.83 -3.26 56.03
N PRO A 11 -12.52 -2.98 56.24
CA PRO A 11 -12.07 -1.65 56.57
C PRO A 11 -12.41 -0.68 55.46
N PRO A 12 -12.74 0.60 55.75
CA PRO A 12 -13.01 1.58 54.72
C PRO A 12 -11.78 1.69 53.81
N VAL A 13 -12.00 1.46 52.51
CA VAL A 13 -10.95 1.61 51.50
C VAL A 13 -10.64 3.12 51.44
N PRO A 14 -9.40 3.54 51.77
CA PRO A 14 -9.06 4.94 51.62
C PRO A 14 -9.22 5.38 50.15
N PRO A 15 -9.67 6.60 49.90
CA PRO A 15 -9.77 7.09 48.54
C PRO A 15 -8.39 7.10 47.91
N ARG A 16 -8.12 6.07 47.08
CA ARG A 16 -6.90 6.03 46.29
C ARG A 16 -7.11 6.95 45.09
N SER A 17 -6.38 8.06 45.04
CA SER A 17 -6.27 8.83 43.80
C SER A 17 -5.47 8.01 42.79
N PHE A 18 -6.15 7.34 41.87
CA PHE A 18 -5.53 6.68 40.74
C PHE A 18 -5.04 7.76 39.76
N LYS A 19 -3.73 7.96 39.68
CA LYS A 19 -3.13 8.59 38.50
C LYS A 19 -2.90 7.52 37.45
N LEU A 20 -3.79 7.45 36.47
CA LEU A 20 -3.57 6.59 35.33
C LEU A 20 -2.29 7.03 34.59
N LEU A 21 -1.43 6.08 34.28
CA LEU A 21 -0.28 6.31 33.41
C LEU A 21 -0.77 6.66 31.99
N PRO A 22 -0.01 7.44 31.20
CA PRO A 22 -0.40 7.79 29.84
C PRO A 22 -0.77 6.58 28.96
N GLY A 23 -0.10 5.44 29.16
CA GLY A 23 -0.42 4.19 28.48
C GLY A 23 -1.76 3.58 28.92
N GLU A 24 -2.13 3.69 30.19
CA GLU A 24 -3.43 3.20 30.70
C GLU A 24 -4.58 4.08 30.20
N VAL A 25 -4.37 5.40 30.14
CA VAL A 25 -5.32 6.33 29.53
C VAL A 25 -5.52 6.03 28.05
N ALA A 26 -4.46 5.66 27.33
CA ALA A 26 -4.55 5.29 25.91
C ALA A 26 -5.37 4.02 25.70
N VAL A 27 -5.25 3.02 26.59
CA VAL A 27 -6.04 1.76 26.55
C VAL A 27 -7.51 2.00 26.89
N MET A 28 -7.80 2.96 27.78
CA MET A 28 -9.16 3.30 28.22
C MET A 28 -9.90 4.28 27.27
N ARG A 29 -9.21 4.88 26.32
CA ARG A 29 -9.89 5.69 25.30
C ARG A 29 -10.77 4.78 24.46
N ALA A 30 -12.05 5.13 24.35
CA ALA A 30 -12.90 4.57 23.31
C ALA A 30 -12.15 4.76 21.97
N LYS A 31 -12.04 3.68 21.17
CA LYS A 31 -11.48 3.81 19.83
C LYS A 31 -12.28 4.84 19.08
N ALA A 32 -11.59 5.74 18.39
CA ALA A 32 -12.25 6.70 17.54
C ALA A 32 -13.05 5.94 16.49
N GLU A 33 -14.28 6.34 16.28
CA GLU A 33 -15.12 5.84 15.16
C GLU A 33 -14.59 6.35 13.80
N GLU A 34 -13.67 7.33 13.84
CA GLU A 34 -13.09 7.96 12.67
C GLU A 34 -12.16 6.99 11.91
N THR A 35 -12.48 6.78 10.64
CA THR A 35 -11.67 5.93 9.73
C THR A 35 -10.43 6.68 9.21
N ALA A 36 -9.46 5.93 8.68
CA ALA A 36 -8.20 6.54 8.21
C ALA A 36 -8.41 7.55 7.06
N ASN A 37 -9.39 7.31 6.17
CA ASN A 37 -9.74 8.29 5.13
C ASN A 37 -10.41 9.55 5.68
N GLN A 38 -11.24 9.44 6.71
CA GLN A 38 -11.87 10.60 7.36
C GLN A 38 -10.83 11.44 8.09
N TRP A 39 -9.94 10.79 8.86
CA TRP A 39 -8.82 11.48 9.49
C TRP A 39 -7.91 12.16 8.47
N ALA A 40 -7.58 11.47 7.38
CA ALA A 40 -6.73 12.05 6.34
C ALA A 40 -7.37 13.29 5.72
N GLN A 41 -8.64 13.22 5.34
CA GLN A 41 -9.39 14.34 4.77
C GLN A 41 -9.47 15.54 5.71
N GLY A 42 -9.56 15.30 7.02
CA GLY A 42 -9.69 16.37 8.01
C GLY A 42 -8.37 16.98 8.48
N GLU A 43 -7.29 16.23 8.48
CA GLU A 43 -6.07 16.59 9.21
C GLU A 43 -4.77 16.41 8.43
N ARG A 44 -4.66 15.39 7.53
CA ARG A 44 -3.39 15.05 6.90
C ARG A 44 -2.91 16.14 5.94
N HIS A 45 -1.61 16.41 6.00
CA HIS A 45 -0.92 17.27 5.05
C HIS A 45 0.13 16.48 4.26
N VAL A 46 0.24 16.71 2.97
CA VAL A 46 1.19 16.06 2.03
C VAL A 46 2.14 17.11 1.50
N GLU A 47 3.45 16.85 1.60
CA GLU A 47 4.49 17.76 1.11
C GLU A 47 5.06 17.26 -0.23
N ALA A 48 5.61 16.05 -0.24
CA ALA A 48 6.27 15.46 -1.40
C ALA A 48 5.23 14.83 -2.34
N SER A 49 4.51 15.66 -3.08
CA SER A 49 3.47 15.24 -4.03
C SER A 49 3.42 16.26 -5.18
N PRO A 50 2.99 15.85 -6.38
CA PRO A 50 2.62 16.79 -7.44
C PRO A 50 1.51 17.77 -7.03
N LEU A 51 0.71 17.41 -6.02
CA LEU A 51 -0.32 18.26 -5.40
C LEU A 51 -0.03 18.39 -3.91
N PRO A 52 0.92 19.25 -3.48
CA PRO A 52 1.21 19.44 -2.07
C PRO A 52 0.08 20.22 -1.37
N GLY A 53 -0.15 19.93 -0.09
CA GLY A 53 -1.17 20.61 0.70
C GLY A 53 -1.99 19.66 1.56
N PRO A 54 -3.20 20.07 1.99
CA PRO A 54 -4.13 19.20 2.69
C PRO A 54 -4.47 17.97 1.84
N TRP A 55 -4.57 16.82 2.51
CA TRP A 55 -5.02 15.60 1.83
C TRP A 55 -6.45 15.76 1.30
N ASP A 56 -6.65 15.32 0.09
CA ASP A 56 -7.96 15.25 -0.52
C ASP A 56 -8.25 13.83 -1.02
N ASN A 57 -9.30 13.22 -0.52
CA ASN A 57 -9.74 11.89 -0.92
C ASN A 57 -10.09 11.82 -2.41
N ASP A 58 -10.49 12.93 -3.04
CA ASP A 58 -10.83 12.99 -4.46
C ASP A 58 -9.58 12.97 -5.37
N VAL A 59 -8.37 13.14 -4.80
CA VAL A 59 -7.10 12.95 -5.52
C VAL A 59 -6.78 11.46 -5.70
N THR A 60 -7.12 10.64 -4.71
CA THR A 60 -6.88 9.19 -4.71
C THR A 60 -8.10 8.41 -4.21
N PRO A 61 -9.26 8.49 -4.92
CA PRO A 61 -10.52 7.94 -4.41
C PRO A 61 -10.45 6.41 -4.21
N GLN A 62 -9.63 5.71 -4.99
CA GLN A 62 -9.41 4.27 -4.87
C GLN A 62 -8.84 3.87 -3.50
N LEU A 63 -8.20 4.77 -2.76
CA LEU A 63 -7.69 4.46 -1.43
C LEU A 63 -8.77 4.48 -0.33
N ILE A 64 -9.90 5.13 -0.54
CA ILE A 64 -10.97 5.29 0.48
C ILE A 64 -11.39 3.94 1.05
N GLY A 65 -11.68 2.96 0.19
CA GLY A 65 -12.12 1.64 0.62
C GLY A 65 -11.05 0.84 1.35
N LEU A 66 -9.79 0.96 0.93
CA LEU A 66 -8.67 0.33 1.63
C LEU A 66 -8.44 0.96 3.01
N PHE A 67 -8.56 2.29 3.14
CA PHE A 67 -8.52 2.98 4.43
C PHE A 67 -9.67 2.55 5.34
N TRP A 68 -10.88 2.45 4.78
CA TRP A 68 -12.03 1.97 5.53
C TRP A 68 -11.80 0.55 6.05
N LEU A 69 -11.32 -0.36 5.19
CA LEU A 69 -10.98 -1.74 5.55
C LEU A 69 -9.88 -1.78 6.62
N TYR A 70 -8.83 -0.97 6.48
CA TYR A 70 -7.75 -0.90 7.47
C TYR A 70 -8.24 -0.44 8.85
N SER A 71 -9.20 0.46 8.90
CA SER A 71 -9.75 0.98 10.15
C SER A 71 -10.58 -0.06 10.92
N GLN A 72 -11.01 -1.15 10.27
CA GLN A 72 -11.82 -2.17 10.91
C GLN A 72 -10.99 -3.02 11.90
N GLU A 73 -11.57 -3.34 13.05
CA GLU A 73 -10.91 -4.14 14.10
C GLU A 73 -10.57 -5.57 13.66
N TRP A 74 -11.38 -6.13 12.77
CA TRP A 74 -11.21 -7.49 12.27
C TRP A 74 -10.16 -7.62 11.17
N SER A 75 -9.76 -6.54 10.49
CA SER A 75 -8.70 -6.56 9.47
C SER A 75 -7.33 -6.58 10.10
N ARG A 76 -6.42 -7.43 9.60
CA ARG A 76 -5.10 -7.65 10.18
C ARG A 76 -3.97 -7.47 9.17
N GLU A 77 -4.11 -8.08 8.01
CA GLU A 77 -3.02 -8.19 7.04
C GLU A 77 -3.47 -7.64 5.69
N PHE A 78 -2.65 -6.76 5.14
CA PHE A 78 -2.85 -6.14 3.84
C PHE A 78 -1.65 -6.43 2.95
N TRP A 79 -1.89 -6.97 1.78
CA TRP A 79 -0.94 -7.13 0.70
C TRP A 79 -1.38 -6.28 -0.46
N LEU A 80 -0.58 -5.25 -0.79
CA LEU A 80 -0.89 -4.26 -1.80
C LEU A 80 0.07 -4.41 -2.98
N ALA A 81 -0.41 -5.02 -4.04
CA ALA A 81 0.28 -5.09 -5.31
C ALA A 81 -0.10 -3.88 -6.17
N GLY A 82 0.86 -3.20 -6.75
CA GLY A 82 0.57 -2.06 -7.63
C GLY A 82 1.83 -1.51 -8.26
N GLY A 83 1.70 -0.86 -9.40
CA GLY A 83 2.82 -0.25 -10.10
C GLY A 83 3.32 1.06 -9.48
N SER A 84 4.19 1.73 -10.20
CA SER A 84 4.65 3.07 -9.83
C SER A 84 3.48 4.07 -9.80
N GLN A 85 3.55 5.07 -8.92
CA GLN A 85 2.52 6.12 -8.75
C GLN A 85 1.10 5.60 -8.39
N SER A 86 0.97 4.38 -7.84
CA SER A 86 -0.29 3.82 -7.35
C SER A 86 -0.65 4.23 -5.91
N ALA A 87 0.12 5.14 -5.30
CA ALA A 87 -0.05 5.69 -3.96
C ALA A 87 0.07 4.68 -2.79
N LYS A 88 0.77 3.54 -2.98
CA LYS A 88 1.01 2.52 -1.94
C LYS A 88 1.66 3.09 -0.68
N THR A 89 2.75 3.85 -0.85
CA THR A 89 3.49 4.47 0.25
C THR A 89 2.63 5.51 0.98
N ASP A 90 1.82 6.28 0.26
CA ASP A 90 0.88 7.23 0.87
C ASP A 90 -0.20 6.53 1.69
N PHE A 91 -0.69 5.37 1.22
CA PHE A 91 -1.59 4.53 2.00
C PHE A 91 -0.95 4.12 3.34
N MET A 92 0.28 3.62 3.31
CA MET A 92 1.00 3.22 4.53
C MET A 92 1.22 4.38 5.50
N HIS A 93 1.66 5.54 5.00
CA HIS A 93 1.88 6.73 5.84
C HIS A 93 0.58 7.24 6.45
N THR A 94 -0.52 7.23 5.71
CA THR A 94 -1.85 7.60 6.24
C THR A 94 -2.28 6.64 7.36
N CYS A 95 -2.17 5.34 7.14
CA CYS A 95 -2.50 4.33 8.14
C CYS A 95 -1.63 4.48 9.40
N TRP A 96 -0.33 4.76 9.23
CA TRP A 96 0.56 5.05 10.35
C TRP A 96 0.13 6.31 11.12
N GLY A 97 -0.18 7.40 10.41
CA GLY A 97 -0.63 8.64 11.04
C GLY A 97 -1.93 8.47 11.80
N HIS A 98 -2.88 7.77 11.21
CA HIS A 98 -4.16 7.45 11.85
C HIS A 98 -3.97 6.66 13.15
N VAL A 99 -3.18 5.57 13.16
CA VAL A 99 -2.96 4.81 14.40
C VAL A 99 -2.14 5.60 15.42
N ALA A 100 -1.25 6.49 15.00
CA ALA A 100 -0.49 7.34 15.91
C ALA A 100 -1.40 8.29 16.71
N VAL A 101 -2.51 8.73 16.12
CA VAL A 101 -3.49 9.62 16.74
C VAL A 101 -4.54 8.83 17.53
N HIS A 102 -5.11 7.79 16.95
CA HIS A 102 -6.32 7.14 17.46
C HIS A 102 -6.10 5.85 18.24
N ASP A 103 -5.09 5.04 17.87
CA ASP A 103 -4.82 3.75 18.50
C ASP A 103 -3.30 3.52 18.65
N PRO A 104 -2.60 4.37 19.44
CA PRO A 104 -1.15 4.36 19.48
C PRO A 104 -0.60 3.05 20.06
N GLY A 105 0.39 2.49 19.36
CA GLY A 105 1.10 1.29 19.75
C GLY A 105 2.50 1.24 19.13
N PRO A 106 3.38 0.30 19.56
CA PRO A 106 4.71 0.17 18.97
C PRO A 106 4.61 -0.19 17.48
N ALA A 107 5.28 0.58 16.63
CA ALA A 107 5.24 0.43 15.19
C ALA A 107 6.64 0.18 14.60
N LEU A 108 6.68 -0.47 13.44
CA LEU A 108 7.83 -0.63 12.58
C LEU A 108 7.47 -0.09 11.19
N ILE A 109 8.28 0.81 10.68
CA ILE A 109 8.31 1.15 9.26
C ILE A 109 9.63 0.65 8.72
N ALA A 110 9.58 -0.18 7.70
CA ALA A 110 10.79 -0.75 7.14
C ALA A 110 10.74 -0.78 5.61
N MET A 111 11.88 -0.54 4.98
CA MET A 111 12.06 -0.38 3.56
C MET A 111 13.18 -1.28 3.06
N GLN A 112 13.32 -1.38 1.74
CA GLN A 112 14.31 -2.22 1.09
C GLN A 112 15.74 -1.94 1.57
N ASP A 113 16.16 -0.69 1.52
CA ASP A 113 17.52 -0.26 1.87
C ASP A 113 17.51 1.03 2.70
N ARG A 114 18.73 1.41 3.14
CA ARG A 114 18.90 2.57 4.02
C ARG A 114 18.69 3.90 3.31
N ASP A 115 19.12 4.02 2.08
CA ASP A 115 19.16 5.31 1.38
C ASP A 115 17.75 5.71 0.96
N THR A 116 17.03 4.82 0.29
CA THR A 116 15.60 4.98 -0.01
C THR A 116 14.76 5.22 1.26
N GLY A 117 15.05 4.46 2.33
CA GLY A 117 14.38 4.63 3.61
C GLY A 117 14.65 5.98 4.26
N THR A 118 15.87 6.49 4.15
CA THR A 118 16.26 7.80 4.69
C THR A 118 15.54 8.93 3.95
N GLU A 119 15.50 8.88 2.62
CA GLU A 119 14.78 9.85 1.79
C GLU A 119 13.29 9.85 2.11
N THR A 120 12.66 8.69 2.13
CA THR A 120 11.22 8.59 2.43
C THR A 120 10.88 9.16 3.81
N ILE A 121 11.74 8.92 4.80
CA ILE A 121 11.55 9.45 6.16
C ILE A 121 11.75 10.96 6.19
N SER A 122 12.84 11.49 5.59
CA SER A 122 13.15 12.92 5.59
C SER A 122 12.16 13.74 4.80
N ASP A 123 11.75 13.25 3.64
CA ASP A 123 11.03 14.05 2.65
C ASP A 123 9.51 13.87 2.75
N ARG A 124 9.05 12.75 3.36
CA ARG A 124 7.61 12.47 3.47
C ARG A 124 7.12 12.33 4.91
N LEU A 125 7.74 11.45 5.72
CA LEU A 125 7.20 11.12 7.04
C LEU A 125 7.42 12.23 8.07
N ILE A 126 8.62 12.82 8.13
CA ILE A 126 8.92 13.93 9.04
C ILE A 126 8.13 15.19 8.66
N PRO A 127 8.06 15.62 7.40
CA PRO A 127 7.18 16.71 6.98
C PRO A 127 5.72 16.45 7.32
N MET A 128 5.18 15.25 7.08
CA MET A 128 3.82 14.90 7.48
C MET A 128 3.58 15.10 8.98
N ILE A 129 4.53 14.68 9.84
CA ILE A 129 4.42 14.90 11.29
C ILE A 129 4.41 16.40 11.64
N ASN A 130 5.19 17.20 10.92
CA ASN A 130 5.34 18.62 11.20
C ASN A 130 4.14 19.45 10.74
N HIS A 131 3.54 19.09 9.61
CA HIS A 131 2.48 19.88 8.97
C HIS A 131 1.06 19.36 9.26
N THR A 132 0.91 18.09 9.63
CA THR A 132 -0.39 17.54 10.07
C THR A 132 -0.71 17.99 11.50
N PRO A 133 -1.77 18.77 11.76
CA PRO A 133 -2.03 19.38 13.06
C PRO A 133 -2.14 18.37 14.21
N SER A 134 -2.84 17.25 14.02
CA SER A 134 -2.97 16.18 15.03
C SER A 134 -1.62 15.57 15.38
N LEU A 135 -0.79 15.23 14.39
CA LEU A 135 0.53 14.63 14.60
C LEU A 135 1.51 15.63 15.23
N ARG A 136 1.48 16.88 14.79
CA ARG A 136 2.31 17.95 15.36
C ARG A 136 2.07 18.14 16.86
N ARG A 137 0.82 18.04 17.30
CA ARG A 137 0.46 18.10 18.74
C ARG A 137 1.01 16.92 19.54
N LEU A 138 1.32 15.79 18.88
CA LEU A 138 1.90 14.60 19.50
C LEU A 138 3.43 14.63 19.62
N ARG A 139 4.09 15.64 19.06
CA ARG A 139 5.55 15.80 19.21
C ARG A 139 5.90 16.02 20.69
N THR A 140 7.01 15.41 21.09
CA THR A 140 7.60 15.67 22.41
C THR A 140 8.33 17.01 22.42
N LYS A 141 8.80 17.45 23.59
CA LYS A 141 9.64 18.64 23.68
C LYS A 141 11.09 18.40 23.23
N ASN A 142 11.51 17.12 23.16
CA ASN A 142 12.85 16.76 22.72
C ASN A 142 12.86 16.60 21.19
N PRO A 143 13.62 17.43 20.44
CA PRO A 143 13.71 17.31 18.98
C PRO A 143 14.30 15.97 18.53
N ASP A 144 15.18 15.33 19.32
CA ASP A 144 15.81 14.04 19.00
C ASP A 144 14.82 12.84 19.04
N ASP A 145 13.62 13.06 19.55
CA ASP A 145 12.58 12.04 19.56
C ASP A 145 11.97 11.82 18.16
N ILE A 146 12.22 12.71 17.19
CA ILE A 146 11.86 12.54 15.78
C ILE A 146 13.13 12.51 14.95
N GLY A 147 13.58 11.33 14.60
CA GLY A 147 14.82 11.13 13.86
C GLY A 147 14.83 9.89 13.01
N MET A 148 15.89 9.72 12.21
CA MET A 148 16.04 8.69 11.19
C MET A 148 16.14 7.23 11.71
N LYS A 149 16.18 7.05 13.02
CA LYS A 149 16.24 5.71 13.63
C LYS A 149 14.97 5.35 14.39
N ARG A 150 14.27 6.36 14.86
CA ARG A 150 13.12 6.20 15.74
C ARG A 150 12.32 7.49 15.80
N ILE A 151 11.00 7.33 15.85
CA ILE A 151 10.05 8.39 16.16
C ILE A 151 9.38 8.02 17.48
N LYS A 152 9.36 8.95 18.42
CA LYS A 152 8.67 8.82 19.70
C LYS A 152 7.68 9.97 19.88
N LEU A 153 6.44 9.63 20.16
CA LEU A 153 5.35 10.58 20.33
C LEU A 153 4.92 10.68 21.80
N ARG A 154 4.23 11.77 22.15
CA ARG A 154 3.70 12.03 23.51
C ARG A 154 2.71 10.97 23.98
N THR A 155 2.04 10.27 23.07
CA THR A 155 1.17 9.11 23.37
C THR A 155 1.93 7.93 23.96
N GLY A 156 3.27 7.95 23.93
CA GLY A 156 4.12 6.81 24.26
C GLY A 156 4.39 5.90 23.07
N MET A 157 3.74 6.13 21.92
CA MET A 157 4.02 5.41 20.68
C MET A 157 5.49 5.56 20.30
N ARG A 158 6.09 4.44 19.92
CA ARG A 158 7.45 4.36 19.37
C ARG A 158 7.41 3.68 18.02
N THR A 159 7.83 4.41 17.00
CA THR A 159 8.00 3.86 15.66
C THR A 159 9.47 3.62 15.42
N TYR A 160 9.84 2.39 15.14
CA TYR A 160 11.20 1.98 14.78
C TYR A 160 11.33 2.02 13.26
N LEU A 161 12.47 2.49 12.79
CA LEU A 161 12.78 2.60 11.37
C LEU A 161 13.89 1.60 11.05
N ALA A 162 13.65 0.75 10.07
CA ALA A 162 14.55 -0.35 9.71
C ALA A 162 14.61 -0.54 8.18
N TRP A 163 15.56 -1.34 7.75
CA TRP A 163 15.77 -1.75 6.36
C TRP A 163 15.96 -3.25 6.28
N ALA A 164 15.64 -3.83 5.14
CA ALA A 164 15.68 -5.28 4.93
C ALA A 164 17.02 -5.91 5.34
N ASN A 165 18.13 -5.21 5.09
CA ASN A 165 19.47 -5.67 5.43
C ASN A 165 19.88 -5.47 6.89
N SER A 166 19.03 -4.87 7.73
CA SER A 166 19.36 -4.56 9.12
C SER A 166 18.73 -5.57 10.11
N GLU A 167 19.24 -6.79 10.13
CA GLU A 167 18.72 -7.90 10.93
C GLU A 167 18.49 -7.56 12.41
N GLY A 168 19.46 -6.87 13.05
CA GLY A 168 19.35 -6.48 14.46
C GLY A 168 18.21 -5.48 14.73
N ARG A 169 17.87 -4.61 13.76
CA ARG A 169 16.76 -3.69 13.88
C ARG A 169 15.42 -4.38 13.65
N LEU A 170 15.38 -5.38 12.78
CA LEU A 170 14.19 -6.17 12.52
C LEU A 170 13.83 -7.11 13.67
N ALA A 171 14.75 -7.49 14.56
CA ALA A 171 14.54 -8.58 15.54
C ALA A 171 14.28 -8.14 16.99
N SER A 172 14.39 -6.85 17.37
CA SER A 172 14.70 -6.51 18.76
C SER A 172 13.53 -6.10 19.67
N LYS A 173 12.32 -5.82 19.16
CA LYS A 173 11.23 -5.27 19.99
C LYS A 173 9.86 -5.85 19.60
N PRO A 174 8.91 -6.04 20.55
CA PRO A 174 7.52 -6.32 20.21
C PRO A 174 6.92 -5.17 19.41
N ILE A 175 6.19 -5.48 18.34
CA ILE A 175 5.56 -4.52 17.44
C ILE A 175 4.09 -4.87 17.30
N ARG A 176 3.24 -3.84 17.21
CA ARG A 176 1.81 -3.97 16.95
C ARG A 176 1.44 -3.61 15.50
N TYR A 177 2.14 -2.63 14.94
CA TYR A 177 1.88 -2.14 13.57
C TYR A 177 3.14 -2.28 12.72
N GLU A 178 3.04 -2.99 11.60
CA GLU A 178 4.14 -3.12 10.63
C GLU A 178 3.74 -2.54 9.28
N PHE A 179 4.65 -1.74 8.72
CA PHE A 179 4.54 -1.09 7.42
C PHE A 179 5.80 -1.43 6.64
N LEU A 180 5.69 -2.38 5.71
CA LEU A 180 6.83 -2.95 4.97
C LEU A 180 6.67 -2.59 3.49
N ASP A 181 7.60 -1.78 2.96
CA ASP A 181 7.58 -1.33 1.58
C ASP A 181 8.58 -2.11 0.72
N GLU A 182 8.24 -2.31 -0.56
CA GLU A 182 9.00 -3.02 -1.59
C GLU A 182 9.44 -4.43 -1.16
N VAL A 183 8.49 -5.21 -0.61
CA VAL A 183 8.76 -6.51 0.04
C VAL A 183 9.26 -7.61 -0.90
N ASP A 184 9.03 -7.53 -2.22
CA ASP A 184 9.58 -8.50 -3.19
C ASP A 184 11.12 -8.43 -3.27
N LEU A 185 11.68 -7.27 -2.90
CA LEU A 185 13.13 -7.03 -2.89
C LEU A 185 13.80 -7.45 -1.57
N TRP A 186 13.01 -8.00 -0.63
CA TRP A 186 13.52 -8.39 0.68
C TRP A 186 13.90 -9.87 0.74
N PRO A 187 14.99 -10.21 1.45
CA PRO A 187 15.23 -11.59 1.82
C PRO A 187 14.07 -12.14 2.66
N GLU A 188 13.58 -13.33 2.37
CA GLU A 188 12.48 -13.98 3.10
C GLU A 188 12.78 -14.11 4.60
N SER A 189 14.07 -14.27 4.98
CA SER A 189 14.51 -14.29 6.37
C SER A 189 14.24 -12.96 7.10
N ALA A 190 14.37 -11.83 6.40
CA ALA A 190 14.11 -10.50 6.96
C ALA A 190 12.61 -10.30 7.25
N ILE A 191 11.76 -10.69 6.31
CA ILE A 191 10.30 -10.63 6.49
C ILE A 191 9.86 -11.52 7.66
N ARG A 192 10.37 -12.77 7.72
CA ARG A 192 10.07 -13.65 8.86
C ARG A 192 10.50 -13.07 10.21
N LYS A 193 11.64 -12.37 10.27
CA LYS A 193 12.10 -11.69 11.48
C LYS A 193 11.18 -10.51 11.85
N ALA A 194 10.77 -9.69 10.90
CA ALA A 194 9.82 -8.61 11.11
C ALA A 194 8.50 -9.15 11.66
N ARG A 195 7.84 -10.05 10.95
CA ARG A 195 6.55 -10.65 11.34
C ARG A 195 6.58 -11.39 12.69
N ALA A 196 7.72 -11.96 13.08
CA ALA A 196 7.86 -12.62 14.39
C ALA A 196 7.64 -11.66 15.57
N ARG A 197 7.80 -10.35 15.38
CA ARG A 197 7.61 -9.32 16.42
C ARG A 197 6.14 -9.05 16.74
N LEU A 198 5.23 -9.41 15.84
CA LEU A 198 3.79 -9.26 16.02
C LEU A 198 3.20 -10.23 17.06
N ARG A 199 3.94 -11.28 17.44
CA ARG A 199 3.44 -12.35 18.33
C ARG A 199 2.92 -11.85 19.68
N ALA A 200 3.48 -10.76 20.21
CA ALA A 200 3.04 -10.16 21.47
C ALA A 200 1.67 -9.44 21.35
N PHE A 201 1.23 -9.18 20.12
CA PHE A 201 -0.01 -8.46 19.81
C PHE A 201 -0.92 -9.29 18.90
N ILE A 202 -0.94 -10.62 19.08
CA ILE A 202 -1.64 -11.56 18.17
C ILE A 202 -3.10 -11.20 17.92
N ASP A 203 -3.78 -10.62 18.90
CA ASP A 203 -5.19 -10.25 18.82
C ASP A 203 -5.44 -8.82 18.31
N SER A 204 -4.37 -8.03 18.10
CA SER A 204 -4.52 -6.60 17.77
C SER A 204 -3.48 -6.05 16.79
N TYR A 205 -2.59 -6.90 16.27
CA TYR A 205 -1.60 -6.46 15.28
C TYR A 205 -2.25 -6.07 13.95
N LYS A 206 -1.58 -5.19 13.22
CA LYS A 206 -1.84 -4.93 11.79
C LYS A 206 -0.53 -4.87 11.04
N ILE A 207 -0.53 -5.42 9.83
CA ILE A 207 0.61 -5.38 8.92
C ILE A 207 0.15 -4.98 7.53
N ILE A 208 0.91 -4.10 6.91
CA ILE A 208 0.81 -3.76 5.49
C ILE A 208 2.12 -4.14 4.84
N GLU A 209 2.04 -4.99 3.84
CA GLU A 209 3.12 -5.30 2.91
C GLU A 209 2.74 -4.70 1.55
N ALA A 210 3.56 -3.83 0.99
CA ALA A 210 3.33 -3.21 -0.31
C ALA A 210 4.52 -3.45 -1.23
N CYS A 211 4.27 -3.61 -2.51
CA CYS A 211 5.31 -3.75 -3.51
C CYS A 211 4.81 -3.47 -4.91
N THR A 212 5.73 -3.08 -5.78
CA THR A 212 5.60 -3.23 -7.22
C THR A 212 5.85 -4.69 -7.56
N SER A 213 4.85 -5.37 -8.16
CA SER A 213 4.94 -6.81 -8.45
C SER A 213 6.05 -7.08 -9.47
N SER A 214 7.02 -7.92 -9.14
CA SER A 214 8.13 -8.22 -10.03
C SER A 214 7.91 -9.49 -10.85
N VAL A 215 7.65 -10.60 -10.18
CA VAL A 215 7.41 -11.93 -10.76
C VAL A 215 6.26 -12.62 -10.05
N GLU A 216 5.65 -13.63 -10.68
CA GLU A 216 4.51 -14.37 -10.09
C GLU A 216 4.87 -15.09 -8.79
N THR A 217 6.11 -15.51 -8.66
CA THR A 217 6.65 -16.15 -7.44
C THR A 217 7.07 -15.13 -6.39
N GLY A 218 7.06 -13.83 -6.71
CA GLY A 218 7.36 -12.73 -5.79
C GLY A 218 6.42 -12.73 -4.59
N ARG A 219 6.91 -12.23 -3.47
CA ARG A 219 6.20 -12.29 -2.20
C ARG A 219 4.81 -11.67 -2.26
N ILE A 220 4.69 -10.49 -2.86
CA ILE A 220 3.42 -9.77 -2.88
C ILE A 220 2.37 -10.52 -3.73
N TRP A 221 2.79 -11.11 -4.85
CA TRP A 221 1.90 -11.86 -5.72
C TRP A 221 1.56 -13.24 -5.16
N ALA A 222 2.55 -13.94 -4.60
CA ALA A 222 2.36 -15.21 -3.92
C ALA A 222 1.44 -15.12 -2.69
N ALA A 223 1.35 -13.94 -2.06
CA ALA A 223 0.49 -13.69 -0.90
C ALA A 223 -1.01 -13.85 -1.20
N LYS A 224 -1.44 -13.82 -2.46
CA LYS A 224 -2.80 -14.17 -2.88
C LYS A 224 -3.28 -15.50 -2.30
N LYS A 225 -2.37 -16.49 -2.21
CA LYS A 225 -2.67 -17.82 -1.66
C LYS A 225 -2.99 -17.79 -0.16
N LEU A 226 -2.53 -16.76 0.55
CA LEU A 226 -2.75 -16.56 1.97
C LEU A 226 -3.94 -15.66 2.28
N ALA A 227 -4.38 -14.88 1.31
CA ALA A 227 -5.48 -13.93 1.45
C ALA A 227 -6.83 -14.65 1.62
N GLN A 228 -7.69 -14.09 2.46
CA GLN A 228 -9.09 -14.49 2.57
C GLN A 228 -9.96 -13.84 1.50
N VAL A 229 -9.52 -12.69 0.99
CA VAL A 229 -10.17 -12.01 -0.12
C VAL A 229 -9.13 -11.37 -1.02
N GLU A 230 -9.34 -11.50 -2.32
CA GLU A 230 -8.63 -10.76 -3.35
C GLU A 230 -9.58 -9.69 -3.88
N LEU A 231 -9.13 -8.44 -3.91
CA LEU A 231 -9.94 -7.28 -4.26
C LEU A 231 -9.43 -6.61 -5.53
N ASP A 232 -10.35 -6.27 -6.42
CA ASP A 232 -10.14 -5.35 -7.52
C ASP A 232 -11.00 -4.11 -7.36
N PHE A 233 -10.49 -2.97 -7.78
CA PHE A 233 -11.26 -1.73 -7.79
C PHE A 233 -12.14 -1.65 -9.05
N HIS A 234 -13.40 -1.32 -8.86
CA HIS A 234 -14.36 -1.14 -9.94
C HIS A 234 -14.67 0.35 -10.13
N ALA A 235 -14.15 0.93 -11.18
CA ALA A 235 -14.53 2.25 -11.64
C ALA A 235 -15.93 2.22 -12.25
N VAL A 236 -16.70 3.29 -12.13
CA VAL A 236 -18.05 3.40 -12.69
C VAL A 236 -18.04 4.35 -13.87
N CYS A 237 -18.46 3.89 -15.03
CA CYS A 237 -18.49 4.70 -16.24
C CYS A 237 -19.35 5.94 -16.04
N PRO A 238 -18.83 7.16 -16.29
CA PRO A 238 -19.60 8.40 -16.14
C PRO A 238 -20.73 8.55 -17.16
N TYR A 239 -20.71 7.75 -18.22
CA TYR A 239 -21.70 7.83 -19.31
C TYR A 239 -22.80 6.78 -19.23
N CYS A 240 -22.45 5.49 -18.96
CA CYS A 240 -23.43 4.42 -18.92
C CYS A 240 -23.74 3.92 -17.51
N GLY A 241 -22.95 4.32 -16.50
CA GLY A 241 -23.17 3.91 -15.11
C GLY A 241 -22.69 2.49 -14.77
N GLU A 242 -22.14 1.74 -15.73
CA GLU A 242 -21.68 0.37 -15.49
C GLU A 242 -20.32 0.36 -14.76
N ALA A 243 -20.22 -0.57 -13.81
CA ALA A 243 -19.02 -0.73 -12.98
C ALA A 243 -18.09 -1.77 -13.60
N GLN A 244 -16.79 -1.45 -13.69
CA GLN A 244 -15.79 -2.27 -14.38
C GLN A 244 -14.43 -2.21 -13.69
N VAL A 245 -13.67 -3.28 -13.78
CA VAL A 245 -12.23 -3.24 -13.53
C VAL A 245 -11.58 -2.62 -14.75
N MET A 246 -10.77 -1.58 -14.54
CA MET A 246 -10.04 -0.98 -15.65
C MET A 246 -8.89 -1.90 -16.07
N ASP A 247 -8.84 -2.20 -17.36
CA ASP A 247 -7.83 -3.06 -17.99
C ASP A 247 -7.12 -2.31 -19.11
N PHE A 248 -5.80 -2.49 -19.23
CA PHE A 248 -5.01 -1.87 -20.30
C PHE A 248 -5.49 -2.28 -21.71
N ALA A 249 -6.07 -3.46 -21.86
CA ALA A 249 -6.66 -3.89 -23.14
C ALA A 249 -7.70 -2.92 -23.71
N ASN A 250 -8.26 -2.05 -22.86
CA ASN A 250 -9.20 -0.99 -23.28
C ASN A 250 -8.53 0.38 -23.47
N VAL A 251 -7.21 0.49 -23.30
CA VAL A 251 -6.46 1.69 -23.65
C VAL A 251 -6.20 1.69 -25.14
N ASP A 252 -6.63 2.74 -25.81
CA ASP A 252 -6.44 2.92 -27.24
C ASP A 252 -5.73 4.26 -27.50
N TRP A 253 -5.15 4.41 -28.68
CA TRP A 253 -4.40 5.60 -29.06
C TRP A 253 -4.45 5.82 -30.57
N ASP A 254 -4.05 7.01 -31.01
CA ASP A 254 -3.92 7.33 -32.41
C ASP A 254 -2.86 6.44 -33.08
N LYS A 255 -3.30 5.54 -33.96
CA LYS A 255 -2.45 4.55 -34.63
C LYS A 255 -1.55 5.14 -35.71
N ASP A 256 -1.80 6.38 -36.11
CA ASP A 256 -0.92 7.12 -37.05
C ASP A 256 0.35 7.60 -36.34
N VAL A 257 0.34 7.66 -34.99
CA VAL A 257 1.50 8.00 -34.17
C VAL A 257 2.27 6.72 -33.85
N VAL A 258 3.37 6.51 -34.56
CA VAL A 258 4.23 5.32 -34.42
C VAL A 258 5.44 5.55 -33.49
N ASP A 259 5.81 6.80 -33.25
CA ASP A 259 6.88 7.16 -32.31
C ASP A 259 6.33 7.21 -30.88
N PRO A 260 6.83 6.36 -29.97
CA PRO A 260 6.39 6.35 -28.59
C PRO A 260 6.56 7.70 -27.87
N ALA A 261 7.63 8.45 -28.16
CA ALA A 261 7.85 9.76 -27.57
C ALA A 261 6.79 10.77 -28.04
N GLU A 262 6.50 10.79 -29.34
CA GLU A 262 5.47 11.65 -29.93
C GLU A 262 4.08 11.33 -29.35
N LEU A 263 3.78 10.05 -29.10
CA LEU A 263 2.52 9.63 -28.48
C LEU A 263 2.35 10.20 -27.07
N ALA A 264 3.41 10.14 -26.27
CA ALA A 264 3.40 10.70 -24.92
C ALA A 264 3.26 12.24 -24.94
N ASP A 265 4.02 12.91 -25.79
CA ASP A 265 4.03 14.38 -25.91
C ASP A 265 2.69 14.94 -26.39
N LYS A 266 2.04 14.27 -27.35
CA LYS A 266 0.73 14.67 -27.88
C LYS A 266 -0.43 14.33 -26.95
N GLY A 267 -0.26 13.40 -26.00
CA GLY A 267 -1.35 12.92 -25.14
C GLY A 267 -2.46 12.23 -25.94
N SER A 268 -2.15 11.61 -27.09
CA SER A 268 -3.14 11.05 -28.01
C SER A 268 -3.51 9.60 -27.68
N ALA A 269 -3.88 9.35 -26.43
CA ALA A 269 -4.40 8.07 -25.97
C ALA A 269 -5.64 8.27 -25.07
N TRP A 270 -6.51 7.29 -25.04
CA TRP A 270 -7.76 7.30 -24.29
C TRP A 270 -8.12 5.89 -23.81
N TYR A 271 -9.09 5.80 -22.93
CA TYR A 271 -9.66 4.53 -22.48
C TYR A 271 -11.04 4.32 -23.10
N LEU A 272 -11.30 3.15 -23.67
CA LEU A 272 -12.60 2.79 -24.22
C LEU A 272 -13.42 2.03 -23.16
N CYS A 273 -14.59 2.54 -22.82
CA CYS A 273 -15.50 1.80 -21.96
C CYS A 273 -15.94 0.49 -22.62
N PRO A 274 -15.68 -0.69 -22.03
CA PRO A 274 -16.07 -1.97 -22.64
C PRO A 274 -17.59 -2.20 -22.74
N HIS A 275 -18.41 -1.40 -22.04
CA HIS A 275 -19.86 -1.52 -22.02
C HIS A 275 -20.54 -0.61 -23.07
N CYS A 276 -20.11 0.65 -23.18
CA CYS A 276 -20.76 1.62 -24.08
C CYS A 276 -19.85 2.14 -25.19
N THR A 277 -18.61 1.69 -25.25
CA THR A 277 -17.58 2.05 -26.25
C THR A 277 -17.23 3.53 -26.34
N ARG A 278 -17.69 4.36 -25.39
CA ARG A 278 -17.29 5.77 -25.33
C ARG A 278 -15.83 5.89 -24.90
N PRO A 279 -15.06 6.75 -25.58
CA PRO A 279 -13.72 7.09 -25.14
C PRO A 279 -13.78 7.96 -23.87
N TRP A 280 -12.82 7.71 -22.96
CA TRP A 280 -12.58 8.51 -21.77
C TRP A 280 -11.22 9.21 -21.92
N ASP A 281 -11.17 10.46 -21.59
CA ASP A 281 -9.95 11.16 -21.27
C ASP A 281 -9.54 10.93 -19.80
N GLU A 282 -8.51 11.64 -19.33
CA GLU A 282 -8.04 11.55 -17.95
C GLU A 282 -9.07 12.10 -16.94
N GLU A 283 -9.88 13.08 -17.32
CA GLU A 283 -10.92 13.63 -16.42
C GLU A 283 -12.06 12.64 -16.27
N ASP A 284 -12.49 12.01 -17.34
CA ASP A 284 -13.49 10.94 -17.33
C ASP A 284 -13.03 9.76 -16.47
N ARG A 285 -11.74 9.36 -16.59
CA ARG A 285 -11.15 8.35 -15.73
C ARG A 285 -11.20 8.76 -14.26
N ASN A 286 -10.79 9.98 -13.94
CA ASN A 286 -10.79 10.47 -12.56
C ASN A 286 -12.20 10.45 -11.99
N GLU A 287 -13.19 10.87 -12.77
CA GLU A 287 -14.59 10.80 -12.39
C GLU A 287 -15.08 9.36 -12.24
N ALA A 288 -14.72 8.46 -13.14
CA ALA A 288 -15.07 7.05 -13.05
C ALA A 288 -14.53 6.38 -11.76
N VAL A 289 -13.30 6.70 -11.37
CA VAL A 289 -12.69 6.22 -10.12
C VAL A 289 -13.42 6.84 -8.91
N ARG A 290 -13.72 8.13 -8.95
CA ARG A 290 -14.49 8.82 -7.90
C ARG A 290 -15.89 8.21 -7.73
N LEU A 291 -16.63 8.00 -8.80
CA LEU A 291 -17.93 7.35 -8.77
C LEU A 291 -17.85 5.92 -8.23
N GLY A 292 -16.81 5.16 -8.62
CA GLY A 292 -16.55 3.82 -8.07
C GLY A 292 -16.40 3.85 -6.55
N ALA A 293 -15.63 4.78 -6.01
CA ALA A 293 -15.42 4.93 -4.57
C ALA A 293 -16.67 5.28 -3.77
N LEU A 294 -17.73 5.80 -4.40
CA LEU A 294 -19.03 6.04 -3.77
C LEU A 294 -19.83 4.74 -3.55
N VAL A 295 -19.49 3.66 -4.26
CA VAL A 295 -20.20 2.37 -4.16
C VAL A 295 -19.77 1.63 -2.91
N HIS A 296 -20.55 1.74 -1.84
CA HIS A 296 -20.30 1.06 -0.57
C HIS A 296 -21.50 0.18 -0.18
N ASN A 297 -21.32 -1.14 -0.29
CA ASN A 297 -22.33 -2.14 0.04
C ASN A 297 -21.64 -3.45 0.53
N PRO A 298 -21.07 -3.45 1.75
CA PRO A 298 -20.40 -4.65 2.28
C PRO A 298 -21.36 -5.84 2.43
N PRO A 299 -20.92 -7.07 2.17
CA PRO A 299 -19.56 -7.49 1.79
C PRO A 299 -19.32 -7.50 0.28
N HIS A 300 -20.20 -6.95 -0.53
CA HIS A 300 -20.12 -6.98 -1.99
C HIS A 300 -19.24 -5.88 -2.57
N SER A 301 -19.16 -4.74 -1.88
CA SER A 301 -18.30 -3.62 -2.27
C SER A 301 -17.90 -2.80 -1.05
N TRP A 302 -16.61 -2.48 -0.94
CA TRP A 302 -16.03 -1.56 0.06
C TRP A 302 -15.48 -0.33 -0.66
N HIS A 303 -16.35 0.65 -0.94
CA HIS A 303 -15.97 1.86 -1.68
C HIS A 303 -15.26 1.52 -3.00
N GLY A 304 -15.95 0.81 -3.88
CA GLY A 304 -15.45 0.41 -5.19
C GLY A 304 -14.64 -0.90 -5.20
N TRP A 305 -14.07 -1.32 -4.09
CA TRP A 305 -13.36 -2.58 -3.99
C TRP A 305 -14.30 -3.76 -3.89
N LYS A 306 -14.20 -4.70 -4.81
CA LYS A 306 -15.04 -5.89 -4.84
C LYS A 306 -14.18 -7.16 -4.85
N PRO A 307 -14.68 -8.26 -4.23
CA PRO A 307 -14.03 -9.57 -4.33
C PRO A 307 -13.92 -10.01 -5.79
N ARG A 308 -12.78 -10.60 -6.14
CA ARG A 308 -12.61 -11.24 -7.45
C ARG A 308 -13.60 -12.37 -7.64
N PRO A 309 -14.13 -12.59 -8.86
CA PRO A 309 -15.03 -13.69 -9.17
C PRO A 309 -14.39 -15.04 -8.80
N GLY A 310 -15.21 -15.97 -8.29
CA GLY A 310 -14.76 -17.34 -7.95
C GLY A 310 -14.03 -17.45 -6.58
N LYS A 311 -13.83 -16.37 -5.85
CA LYS A 311 -13.29 -16.40 -4.49
C LYS A 311 -14.42 -16.35 -3.44
N THR A 312 -14.16 -16.96 -2.29
CA THR A 312 -15.11 -16.93 -1.17
C THR A 312 -15.25 -15.50 -0.65
N THR A 313 -16.49 -15.04 -0.51
CA THR A 313 -16.76 -13.71 0.06
C THR A 313 -16.76 -13.81 1.58
N HIS A 314 -15.77 -13.22 2.22
CA HIS A 314 -15.74 -13.07 3.67
C HIS A 314 -16.40 -11.74 4.06
N VAL A 315 -17.34 -11.77 5.00
CA VAL A 315 -18.02 -10.56 5.50
C VAL A 315 -17.02 -9.64 6.23
N ARG A 316 -16.05 -10.24 6.93
CA ARG A 316 -15.01 -9.56 7.72
C ARG A 316 -13.65 -10.20 7.45
N PRO A 317 -13.05 -9.96 6.28
CA PRO A 317 -11.78 -10.58 5.92
C PRO A 317 -10.64 -9.99 6.76
N SER A 318 -9.93 -10.83 7.51
CA SER A 318 -8.79 -10.38 8.28
C SER A 318 -7.51 -10.29 7.44
N ARG A 319 -7.46 -10.97 6.31
CA ARG A 319 -6.32 -11.01 5.39
C ARG A 319 -6.78 -10.62 3.99
N ILE A 320 -6.31 -9.47 3.53
CA ILE A 320 -6.79 -8.77 2.33
C ILE A 320 -5.63 -8.62 1.36
N TRP A 321 -5.82 -9.05 0.14
CA TRP A 321 -4.95 -8.75 -0.99
C TRP A 321 -5.68 -7.80 -1.94
N ALA A 322 -4.99 -6.76 -2.41
CA ALA A 322 -5.57 -5.80 -3.34
C ALA A 322 -4.57 -5.41 -4.42
N HIS A 323 -5.06 -5.29 -5.66
CA HIS A 323 -4.30 -4.79 -6.79
C HIS A 323 -4.67 -3.33 -7.07
N ILE A 324 -3.67 -2.45 -7.02
CA ILE A 324 -3.82 -1.01 -7.27
C ILE A 324 -3.09 -0.66 -8.57
N PRO A 325 -3.69 -0.86 -9.75
CA PRO A 325 -3.03 -0.54 -11.00
C PRO A 325 -2.85 0.97 -11.17
N PRO A 326 -1.72 1.43 -11.73
CA PRO A 326 -1.49 2.84 -12.06
C PRO A 326 -2.55 3.45 -12.97
N LEU A 327 -3.25 2.62 -13.74
CA LEU A 327 -4.38 3.02 -14.58
C LEU A 327 -5.49 3.76 -13.81
N LEU A 328 -5.60 3.54 -12.49
CA LEU A 328 -6.52 4.28 -11.61
C LEU A 328 -5.98 5.63 -11.16
N SER A 329 -4.68 5.88 -11.36
CA SER A 329 -4.01 7.07 -10.84
C SER A 329 -4.20 8.28 -11.75
N ARG A 330 -4.66 9.39 -11.18
CA ARG A 330 -4.75 10.68 -11.91
C ARG A 330 -3.39 11.23 -12.36
N PHE A 331 -2.29 10.70 -11.81
CA PHE A 331 -0.94 11.15 -12.12
C PHE A 331 -0.29 10.36 -13.26
N VAL A 332 -0.98 9.36 -13.80
CA VAL A 332 -0.47 8.50 -14.88
C VAL A 332 -1.35 8.69 -16.11
N PRO A 333 -0.90 9.45 -17.13
CA PRO A 333 -1.64 9.62 -18.37
C PRO A 333 -1.77 8.31 -19.15
N PHE A 334 -2.88 8.14 -19.89
CA PHE A 334 -3.06 7.00 -20.79
C PHE A 334 -1.95 6.91 -21.84
N SER A 335 -1.49 8.07 -22.31
CA SER A 335 -0.41 8.17 -23.31
C SER A 335 0.92 7.60 -22.80
N GLN A 336 1.25 7.75 -21.51
CA GLN A 336 2.44 7.12 -20.92
C GLN A 336 2.34 5.60 -20.85
N LEU A 337 1.15 5.08 -20.56
CA LEU A 337 0.91 3.63 -20.55
C LEU A 337 0.99 3.05 -21.97
N ALA A 338 0.40 3.74 -22.95
CA ALA A 338 0.47 3.37 -24.35
C ALA A 338 1.91 3.48 -24.91
N GLN A 339 2.65 4.51 -24.53
CA GLN A 339 4.08 4.67 -24.84
C GLN A 339 4.89 3.46 -24.34
N ALA A 340 4.72 3.11 -23.07
CA ALA A 340 5.44 1.99 -22.47
C ALA A 340 5.14 0.67 -23.20
N TYR A 341 3.88 0.46 -23.59
CA TYR A 341 3.48 -0.72 -24.37
C TYR A 341 4.11 -0.71 -25.77
N LEU A 342 4.08 0.43 -26.49
CA LEU A 342 4.71 0.52 -27.81
C LEU A 342 6.21 0.23 -27.75
N MET A 343 6.89 0.67 -26.69
CA MET A 343 8.31 0.34 -26.49
C MET A 343 8.53 -1.18 -26.41
N THR A 344 7.61 -1.94 -25.79
CA THR A 344 7.72 -3.41 -25.76
C THR A 344 7.56 -4.06 -27.14
N LEU A 345 6.80 -3.43 -28.04
CA LEU A 345 6.62 -3.93 -29.42
C LEU A 345 7.81 -3.60 -30.33
N ILE A 346 8.42 -2.42 -30.14
CA ILE A 346 9.58 -1.97 -30.93
C ILE A 346 10.86 -2.68 -30.46
N GLU A 347 11.06 -2.72 -29.16
CA GLU A 347 12.23 -3.31 -28.51
C GLU A 347 11.78 -4.25 -27.36
N PRO A 348 11.50 -5.54 -27.65
CA PRO A 348 11.01 -6.49 -26.66
C PRO A 348 12.13 -6.96 -25.72
N THR A 349 12.79 -6.00 -25.03
CA THR A 349 13.78 -6.28 -24.01
C THR A 349 13.10 -6.60 -22.67
N LEU A 350 13.77 -7.39 -21.83
CA LEU A 350 13.27 -7.68 -20.48
C LEU A 350 13.03 -6.38 -19.68
N ALA A 351 13.89 -5.37 -19.86
CA ALA A 351 13.74 -4.08 -19.19
C ALA A 351 12.43 -3.35 -19.60
N ASN A 352 12.13 -3.30 -20.90
CA ASN A 352 10.89 -2.69 -21.39
C ASN A 352 9.65 -3.46 -20.94
N LEU A 353 9.71 -4.81 -20.95
CA LEU A 353 8.63 -5.66 -20.45
C LEU A 353 8.42 -5.47 -18.93
N GLN A 354 9.49 -5.45 -18.14
CA GLN A 354 9.40 -5.18 -16.70
C GLN A 354 8.80 -3.80 -16.44
N TYR A 355 9.28 -2.77 -17.12
CA TYR A 355 8.73 -1.42 -16.97
C TYR A 355 7.23 -1.38 -17.29
N PHE A 356 6.81 -2.00 -18.40
CA PHE A 356 5.40 -2.01 -18.77
C PHE A 356 4.56 -2.83 -17.77
N TYR A 357 4.92 -4.10 -17.52
CA TYR A 357 4.09 -4.94 -16.65
C TYR A 357 4.19 -4.53 -15.17
N ASN A 358 5.41 -4.34 -14.66
CA ASN A 358 5.58 -4.10 -13.22
C ASN A 358 5.22 -2.66 -12.85
N ASP A 359 5.80 -1.67 -13.56
CA ASP A 359 5.65 -0.27 -13.19
C ASP A 359 4.35 0.33 -13.72
N CYS A 360 3.97 0.04 -14.97
CA CYS A 360 2.80 0.65 -15.60
C CYS A 360 1.49 -0.10 -15.31
N LEU A 361 1.52 -1.42 -15.12
CA LEU A 361 0.32 -2.20 -14.82
C LEU A 361 0.25 -2.69 -13.36
N GLY A 362 1.39 -2.76 -12.66
CA GLY A 362 1.46 -3.35 -11.31
C GLY A 362 1.28 -4.87 -11.33
N LEU A 363 1.58 -5.51 -12.44
CA LEU A 363 1.47 -6.94 -12.67
C LEU A 363 2.86 -7.58 -12.78
N PRO A 364 3.03 -8.86 -12.44
CA PRO A 364 4.26 -9.57 -12.77
C PRO A 364 4.40 -9.71 -14.28
N VAL A 365 5.64 -9.73 -14.77
CA VAL A 365 5.89 -10.09 -16.17
C VAL A 365 5.39 -11.51 -16.39
N PRO A 366 4.56 -11.75 -17.43
CA PRO A 366 4.12 -13.10 -17.75
C PRO A 366 5.30 -14.04 -17.96
N GLU A 367 5.22 -15.26 -17.44
CA GLU A 367 6.15 -16.30 -17.84
C GLU A 367 5.94 -16.55 -19.34
N ASP A 368 7.04 -16.55 -20.09
CA ASP A 368 7.00 -16.76 -21.54
C ASP A 368 6.61 -18.23 -21.82
N PRO A 369 5.40 -18.49 -22.32
CA PRO A 369 4.99 -19.86 -22.61
C PRO A 369 5.74 -20.49 -23.79
N ASP A 370 6.39 -19.69 -24.66
CA ASP A 370 7.07 -20.14 -25.86
C ASP A 370 8.61 -20.14 -25.74
N GLY A 371 9.17 -19.64 -24.60
CA GLY A 371 10.60 -19.71 -24.29
C GLY A 371 11.48 -18.78 -25.12
N GLU A 372 10.90 -17.75 -25.77
CA GLU A 372 11.67 -16.78 -26.56
C GLU A 372 12.37 -15.72 -25.68
N LEU A 373 11.86 -15.48 -24.47
CA LEU A 373 12.54 -14.65 -23.48
C LEU A 373 13.56 -15.52 -22.74
N THR A 374 14.84 -15.21 -22.93
CA THR A 374 15.94 -15.90 -22.26
C THR A 374 15.72 -15.87 -20.74
N SER A 375 15.35 -17.00 -20.15
CA SER A 375 15.12 -17.13 -18.72
C SER A 375 16.41 -16.78 -17.96
N GLU A 376 16.30 -16.30 -16.72
CA GLU A 376 17.47 -16.07 -15.85
C GLU A 376 18.34 -17.34 -15.75
N LYS A 377 17.70 -18.51 -15.82
CA LYS A 377 18.34 -19.83 -15.86
C LYS A 377 19.17 -20.04 -17.14
N GLU A 378 18.64 -19.68 -18.31
CA GLU A 378 19.38 -19.76 -19.59
C GLU A 378 20.50 -18.71 -19.66
N LEU A 379 20.28 -17.51 -19.12
CA LEU A 379 21.36 -16.52 -18.95
C LEU A 379 22.44 -17.04 -18.03
N TYR A 380 22.07 -17.75 -16.97
CA TYR A 380 23.01 -18.37 -16.04
C TYR A 380 23.74 -19.55 -16.66
N GLU A 381 23.06 -20.40 -17.40
CA GLU A 381 23.62 -21.53 -18.16
C GLU A 381 24.58 -21.01 -19.25
N ARG A 382 24.20 -19.97 -19.99
CA ARG A 382 25.08 -19.31 -20.98
C ARG A 382 26.30 -18.64 -20.31
N ARG A 383 26.16 -18.15 -19.08
CA ARG A 383 27.29 -17.58 -18.32
C ARG A 383 28.29 -18.62 -17.87
N MET A 384 27.87 -19.86 -17.71
CA MET A 384 28.76 -20.99 -17.35
C MET A 384 29.61 -21.49 -18.52
N ASP A 385 29.24 -21.19 -19.77
CA ASP A 385 30.00 -21.55 -20.98
C ASP A 385 31.14 -20.60 -21.31
N TYR A 386 31.38 -19.55 -20.52
CA TYR A 386 32.55 -18.72 -20.60
C TYR A 386 33.74 -19.45 -19.97
N GLY A 387 34.74 -19.81 -20.79
CA GLY A 387 36.01 -20.31 -20.29
C GLY A 387 36.68 -19.32 -19.33
N PRO A 388 37.61 -19.79 -18.51
CA PRO A 388 38.24 -18.99 -17.42
C PRO A 388 38.94 -17.70 -17.85
N ASN A 389 39.10 -17.44 -19.13
CA ASN A 389 39.71 -16.24 -19.68
C ASN A 389 38.80 -15.32 -20.46
N GLY A 390 37.46 -15.54 -20.44
CA GLY A 390 36.50 -14.58 -20.98
C GLY A 390 36.53 -14.32 -22.49
N ALA A 391 37.21 -15.12 -23.27
CA ALA A 391 37.58 -14.75 -24.64
C ALA A 391 36.89 -15.52 -25.77
N GLU A 392 36.08 -16.54 -25.53
CA GLU A 392 35.39 -17.26 -26.63
C GLU A 392 33.98 -17.68 -26.29
N TRP A 393 33.02 -17.15 -27.06
CA TRP A 393 31.70 -17.73 -27.20
C TRP A 393 31.79 -19.02 -28.02
N ARG A 394 31.37 -20.13 -27.49
CA ARG A 394 31.03 -21.29 -28.28
C ARG A 394 29.53 -21.26 -28.56
N VAL A 395 29.19 -21.15 -29.84
CA VAL A 395 27.84 -21.24 -30.39
C VAL A 395 27.34 -22.69 -30.30
#